data_ed2a8b966678bcdb167af2b11f04093c
#
_entry.id   ed2a8b966678bcdb167af2b11f04093c
#
_cell.length_a   1.000
_cell.length_b   1.000
_cell.length_c   1.000
_cell.angle_alpha   90.00
_cell.angle_beta   90.00
_cell.angle_gamma   90.00
#
_symmetry.space_group_name_H-M   'P 1'
#
loop_
_entity.id
_entity.type
_entity.pdbx_description
1 polymer ?
#
loop_
_entity_poly.entity_id
_entity_poly.type
_entity_poly.pdbx_seq_one_letter_code
_entity_poly.pdbx_strand_id
1 'polypeptide(L)'
;YQWEKSDDGGNNWSTIGGATSASYTTGATTYADDNMDKYRCVISAVGAVDVTTNSATLVVFRTYQITAQPSNATANEGATAQFSITTSSSSGTPTYQWERSDDGGANYASVGATGQAATFTTPTLVFANDNADRYRCVVSLSGSLEELNSTPLVSSYGELTVLRVISIQTQPQNQGVIEGNTATFNIVASITSGAISYQWQKSTNGGAAWSNINGANSATYITPPTVYPTSPAEQFRCVLTNSNATTLTSSAATLTVNESEFVSGPATVTPVIDTDTNRTFSRQPVINTTPFIVEYAGSTHFSSFWRIRRVVDNVTVYDTSQSFADGDTGNLTSLTVPVSTLDFDTAYAVQVKFRDNNGLESAYSAAVNFTTPLVDQPEIQVITPAFNPTINVDPIAMKAGYQHTSSDWQFAPADTFASIVHQSLGNSTNLNSYTLP
;
A
#
# COMPACT_ATOMS: atom_id res chain seq x y z
N TYR A 1 -33.19 46.05 -80.03
CA TYR A 1 -33.08 44.81 -79.29
C TYR A 1 -34.01 44.87 -78.09
N GLN A 2 -34.66 43.74 -77.80
CA GLN A 2 -35.38 43.50 -76.56
C GLN A 2 -35.22 42.02 -76.20
N TRP A 3 -34.53 41.78 -75.02
CA TRP A 3 -34.40 40.41 -74.55
C TRP A 3 -35.65 39.99 -73.81
N GLU A 4 -35.94 38.71 -73.94
CA GLU A 4 -37.07 38.03 -73.32
C GLU A 4 -36.58 36.79 -72.62
N LYS A 5 -37.16 36.47 -71.42
CA LYS A 5 -36.93 35.27 -70.60
C LYS A 5 -38.19 34.40 -70.60
N SER A 6 -38.02 33.12 -70.69
CA SER A 6 -39.04 32.10 -70.44
C SER A 6 -38.55 31.15 -69.31
N ASP A 7 -39.36 30.94 -68.30
CA ASP A 7 -39.19 30.01 -67.18
C ASP A 7 -40.00 28.71 -67.32
N ASP A 8 -40.74 28.54 -68.44
CA ASP A 8 -41.62 27.42 -68.70
C ASP A 8 -41.22 26.60 -69.95
N GLY A 9 -39.93 26.60 -70.24
CA GLY A 9 -39.38 25.85 -71.36
C GLY A 9 -39.59 26.47 -72.74
N GLY A 10 -40.00 27.74 -72.79
CA GLY A 10 -40.24 28.49 -74.06
C GLY A 10 -41.70 28.58 -74.47
N ASN A 11 -42.63 28.17 -73.57
CA ASN A 11 -44.10 28.28 -73.91
C ASN A 11 -44.55 29.75 -73.75
N ASN A 12 -44.12 30.44 -72.71
CA ASN A 12 -44.43 31.86 -72.52
C ASN A 12 -43.12 32.66 -72.40
N TRP A 13 -43.15 33.91 -72.88
CA TRP A 13 -42.02 34.80 -72.93
C TRP A 13 -42.36 36.14 -72.25
N SER A 14 -41.47 36.60 -71.36
CA SER A 14 -41.61 37.87 -70.67
C SER A 14 -40.45 38.79 -71.05
N THR A 15 -40.75 40.07 -71.35
CA THR A 15 -39.69 41.04 -71.63
C THR A 15 -38.85 41.33 -70.42
N ILE A 16 -37.53 41.40 -70.57
CA ILE A 16 -36.61 41.81 -69.54
C ILE A 16 -36.45 43.32 -69.58
N GLY A 17 -36.96 44.02 -68.58
CA GLY A 17 -36.93 45.47 -68.53
C GLY A 17 -35.52 46.05 -68.67
N GLY A 18 -35.33 46.95 -69.60
CA GLY A 18 -34.04 47.62 -69.86
C GLY A 18 -32.97 46.77 -70.58
N ALA A 19 -33.31 45.55 -71.00
CA ALA A 19 -32.39 44.69 -71.78
C ALA A 19 -32.52 44.95 -73.26
N THR A 20 -32.05 46.10 -73.73
CA THR A 20 -32.21 46.64 -75.08
C THR A 20 -30.91 46.71 -75.91
N SER A 21 -29.82 46.07 -75.39
CA SER A 21 -28.53 46.01 -76.09
C SER A 21 -28.41 44.70 -76.91
N ALA A 22 -27.41 44.64 -77.77
CA ALA A 22 -27.12 43.42 -78.54
C ALA A 22 -26.68 42.23 -77.73
N SER A 23 -26.24 42.48 -76.46
CA SER A 23 -25.91 41.49 -75.46
C SER A 23 -26.70 41.71 -74.16
N TYR A 24 -27.03 40.60 -73.48
CA TYR A 24 -27.64 40.63 -72.19
C TYR A 24 -26.82 39.79 -71.21
N THR A 25 -26.57 40.34 -70.07
CA THR A 25 -25.92 39.62 -68.94
C THR A 25 -26.94 39.44 -67.86
N THR A 26 -27.16 38.19 -67.43
CA THR A 26 -28.02 37.88 -66.25
C THR A 26 -27.47 38.47 -65.01
N GLY A 27 -28.32 38.72 -63.98
CA GLY A 27 -27.91 38.94 -62.62
C GLY A 27 -27.29 37.72 -62.01
N ALA A 28 -27.02 37.73 -60.65
CA ALA A 28 -26.64 36.54 -59.94
C ALA A 28 -27.76 35.47 -60.09
N THR A 29 -27.37 34.27 -60.47
CA THR A 29 -28.30 33.17 -60.74
C THR A 29 -28.38 32.19 -59.60
N THR A 30 -29.58 31.65 -59.37
CA THR A 30 -29.80 30.51 -58.46
C THR A 30 -30.22 29.26 -59.20
N TYR A 31 -29.91 28.08 -58.75
CA TYR A 31 -30.33 26.85 -59.40
C TYR A 31 -31.85 26.67 -59.36
N ALA A 32 -32.48 27.06 -58.24
CA ALA A 32 -33.90 26.88 -58.03
C ALA A 32 -34.78 27.75 -58.99
N ASP A 33 -34.31 28.96 -59.28
CA ASP A 33 -35.11 29.96 -59.96
C ASP A 33 -34.72 30.12 -61.44
N ASP A 34 -33.43 29.82 -61.79
CA ASP A 34 -32.92 30.21 -63.09
C ASP A 34 -32.42 29.02 -63.93
N ASN A 35 -32.38 27.78 -63.37
CA ASN A 35 -31.88 26.65 -64.12
C ASN A 35 -32.88 26.24 -65.18
N MET A 36 -32.43 26.05 -66.45
CA MET A 36 -33.17 25.70 -67.60
C MET A 36 -34.04 26.84 -68.20
N ASP A 37 -33.88 28.07 -67.67
CA ASP A 37 -34.49 29.26 -68.29
C ASP A 37 -33.99 29.46 -69.70
N LYS A 38 -34.87 29.93 -70.54
CA LYS A 38 -34.57 30.27 -71.93
C LYS A 38 -34.57 31.77 -72.17
N TYR A 39 -33.63 32.20 -73.01
CA TYR A 39 -33.44 33.61 -73.39
C TYR A 39 -33.46 33.74 -74.89
N ARG A 40 -34.17 34.76 -75.40
CA ARG A 40 -34.17 35.12 -76.82
C ARG A 40 -34.18 36.63 -76.97
N CYS A 41 -33.87 37.12 -78.19
CA CYS A 41 -33.87 38.54 -78.44
C CYS A 41 -34.81 38.82 -79.59
N VAL A 42 -35.71 39.80 -79.42
CA VAL A 42 -36.50 40.39 -80.47
C VAL A 42 -35.78 41.61 -81.02
N ILE A 43 -35.57 41.66 -82.32
CA ILE A 43 -34.90 42.74 -83.02
C ILE A 43 -35.89 43.45 -83.83
N SER A 44 -36.11 44.75 -83.57
CA SER A 44 -37.08 45.61 -84.29
C SER A 44 -36.34 46.74 -84.95
N ALA A 45 -36.82 47.17 -86.16
CA ALA A 45 -36.37 48.36 -86.85
C ALA A 45 -37.57 49.06 -87.44
N VAL A 46 -37.53 50.43 -87.50
CA VAL A 46 -38.63 51.22 -88.06
C VAL A 46 -38.87 50.82 -89.49
N GLY A 47 -40.11 50.42 -89.83
CA GLY A 47 -40.49 50.01 -91.16
C GLY A 47 -40.13 48.57 -91.56
N ALA A 48 -39.64 47.74 -90.64
CA ALA A 48 -39.34 46.31 -90.83
C ALA A 48 -40.17 45.44 -89.92
N VAL A 49 -40.32 44.18 -90.31
CA VAL A 49 -40.96 43.16 -89.47
C VAL A 49 -39.94 42.72 -88.40
N ASP A 50 -40.39 42.57 -87.18
CA ASP A 50 -39.56 42.11 -86.07
C ASP A 50 -39.00 40.69 -86.36
N VAL A 51 -37.73 40.50 -85.98
CA VAL A 51 -37.02 39.20 -86.06
C VAL A 51 -36.70 38.71 -84.67
N THR A 52 -37.13 37.50 -84.39
CA THR A 52 -36.81 36.85 -83.09
C THR A 52 -35.69 35.80 -83.26
N THR A 53 -34.70 35.85 -82.43
CA THR A 53 -33.60 34.84 -82.42
C THR A 53 -34.10 33.47 -81.97
N ASN A 54 -33.36 32.41 -82.26
CA ASN A 54 -33.48 31.15 -81.53
C ASN A 54 -33.21 31.41 -80.05
N SER A 55 -33.81 30.58 -79.21
CA SER A 55 -33.55 30.66 -77.77
C SER A 55 -32.26 29.93 -77.32
N ALA A 56 -31.60 30.48 -76.32
CA ALA A 56 -30.51 29.84 -75.64
C ALA A 56 -30.98 29.41 -74.22
N THR A 57 -30.55 28.26 -73.77
CA THR A 57 -30.91 27.74 -72.43
C THR A 57 -29.79 28.06 -71.48
N LEU A 58 -30.14 28.62 -70.30
CA LEU A 58 -29.20 28.82 -69.16
C LEU A 58 -29.14 27.53 -68.32
N VAL A 59 -27.98 27.01 -68.15
CA VAL A 59 -27.71 25.88 -67.19
C VAL A 59 -27.00 26.44 -65.98
N VAL A 60 -27.62 26.31 -64.80
CA VAL A 60 -27.06 26.71 -63.51
C VAL A 60 -26.63 25.46 -62.77
N PHE A 61 -25.34 25.36 -62.53
CA PHE A 61 -24.78 24.19 -61.80
C PHE A 61 -24.99 24.34 -60.32
N ARG A 62 -25.29 23.22 -59.66
CA ARG A 62 -25.25 23.12 -58.16
C ARG A 62 -23.82 23.01 -57.72
N THR A 63 -23.50 23.69 -56.64
CA THR A 63 -22.20 23.60 -55.97
C THR A 63 -22.40 23.11 -54.55
N TYR A 64 -21.45 22.31 -54.07
CA TYR A 64 -21.38 21.88 -52.68
C TYR A 64 -19.93 21.76 -52.26
N GLN A 65 -19.70 21.89 -50.93
CA GLN A 65 -18.35 21.85 -50.35
C GLN A 65 -18.39 21.29 -48.93
N ILE A 66 -17.27 20.72 -48.50
CA ILE A 66 -17.04 20.34 -47.10
C ILE A 66 -16.46 21.55 -46.41
N THR A 67 -17.18 22.09 -45.40
CA THR A 67 -16.78 23.28 -44.65
C THR A 67 -16.06 22.94 -43.37
N ALA A 68 -16.22 21.71 -42.81
CA ALA A 68 -15.45 21.18 -41.70
C ALA A 68 -15.10 19.72 -41.98
N GLN A 69 -13.83 19.39 -41.81
CA GLN A 69 -13.26 18.05 -41.99
C GLN A 69 -13.40 17.20 -40.70
N PRO A 70 -13.38 15.85 -40.81
CA PRO A 70 -13.33 14.98 -39.66
C PRO A 70 -12.08 15.24 -38.81
N SER A 71 -12.24 15.22 -37.50
CA SER A 71 -11.14 15.30 -36.54
C SER A 71 -10.77 13.90 -36.05
N ASN A 72 -9.52 13.74 -35.56
CA ASN A 72 -9.11 12.53 -34.83
C ASN A 72 -9.98 12.30 -33.60
N ALA A 73 -10.25 11.04 -33.29
CA ALA A 73 -11.06 10.63 -32.16
C ALA A 73 -10.25 9.68 -31.26
N THR A 74 -10.47 9.81 -29.95
CA THR A 74 -9.92 8.87 -28.95
C THR A 74 -11.06 8.33 -28.11
N ALA A 75 -11.13 7.01 -27.95
CA ALA A 75 -12.14 6.34 -27.14
C ALA A 75 -11.57 5.10 -26.46
N ASN A 76 -12.20 4.69 -25.35
CA ASN A 76 -11.83 3.47 -24.66
C ASN A 76 -12.32 2.22 -25.40
N GLU A 77 -11.58 1.14 -25.33
CA GLU A 77 -12.04 -0.19 -25.73
C GLU A 77 -13.35 -0.54 -25.02
N GLY A 78 -14.33 -1.04 -25.77
CA GLY A 78 -15.70 -1.27 -25.31
C GLY A 78 -16.64 -0.07 -25.43
N ALA A 79 -16.15 1.12 -25.78
CA ALA A 79 -16.96 2.31 -26.06
C ALA A 79 -17.19 2.50 -27.58
N THR A 80 -17.77 3.62 -27.96
CA THR A 80 -17.95 4.08 -29.36
C THR A 80 -17.21 5.41 -29.56
N ALA A 81 -16.89 5.74 -30.82
CA ALA A 81 -16.34 7.03 -31.20
C ALA A 81 -17.26 7.68 -32.27
N GLN A 82 -17.15 9.00 -32.42
CA GLN A 82 -17.89 9.76 -33.45
C GLN A 82 -16.95 10.52 -34.38
N PHE A 83 -17.30 10.50 -35.64
CA PHE A 83 -16.69 11.33 -36.67
C PHE A 83 -17.78 12.17 -37.32
N SER A 84 -17.51 13.43 -37.63
CA SER A 84 -18.48 14.32 -38.24
C SER A 84 -17.82 15.22 -39.26
N ILE A 85 -18.63 15.62 -40.25
CA ILE A 85 -18.27 16.66 -41.20
C ILE A 85 -19.39 17.72 -41.25
N THR A 86 -19.05 18.89 -41.75
CA THR A 86 -20.03 19.92 -42.08
C THR A 86 -19.92 20.20 -43.55
N THR A 87 -21.08 20.35 -44.22
CA THR A 87 -21.17 20.65 -45.65
C THR A 87 -22.05 21.86 -45.88
N SER A 88 -21.86 22.55 -47.00
CA SER A 88 -22.77 23.52 -47.51
C SER A 88 -23.07 23.21 -49.00
N SER A 89 -24.27 23.55 -49.46
CA SER A 89 -24.67 23.41 -50.85
C SER A 89 -25.46 24.63 -51.30
N SER A 90 -25.38 24.99 -52.58
CA SER A 90 -26.17 26.07 -53.17
C SER A 90 -27.64 25.68 -53.31
N SER A 91 -27.93 24.41 -53.49
CA SER A 91 -29.30 23.85 -53.50
C SER A 91 -29.22 22.32 -53.39
N GLY A 92 -30.34 21.70 -52.93
CA GLY A 92 -30.44 20.26 -52.72
C GLY A 92 -29.81 19.80 -51.39
N THR A 93 -30.04 18.54 -51.07
CA THR A 93 -29.55 17.93 -49.80
C THR A 93 -28.34 17.05 -50.10
N PRO A 94 -27.19 17.29 -49.45
CA PRO A 94 -26.06 16.39 -49.57
C PRO A 94 -26.39 15.01 -49.01
N THR A 95 -25.85 13.98 -49.62
CA THR A 95 -25.84 12.59 -49.14
C THR A 95 -24.43 12.21 -48.73
N TYR A 96 -24.32 11.32 -47.74
CA TYR A 96 -23.07 10.97 -47.10
C TYR A 96 -22.85 9.47 -47.21
N GLN A 97 -21.59 9.07 -47.32
CA GLN A 97 -21.15 7.70 -47.13
C GLN A 97 -19.80 7.71 -46.43
N TRP A 98 -19.81 7.29 -45.15
CA TRP A 98 -18.56 7.07 -44.43
C TRP A 98 -17.89 5.80 -44.91
N GLU A 99 -16.57 5.86 -44.95
CA GLU A 99 -15.68 4.78 -45.31
C GLU A 99 -14.62 4.61 -44.23
N ARG A 100 -14.23 3.36 -43.97
CA ARG A 100 -13.18 2.95 -43.03
C ARG A 100 -11.98 2.41 -43.78
N SER A 101 -10.78 2.69 -43.27
CA SER A 101 -9.54 2.05 -43.66
C SER A 101 -8.87 1.46 -42.41
N ASP A 102 -8.47 0.20 -42.45
CA ASP A 102 -7.72 -0.54 -41.44
C ASP A 102 -6.26 -0.79 -41.86
N ASP A 103 -5.83 -0.26 -43.01
CA ASP A 103 -4.51 -0.42 -43.62
C ASP A 103 -3.69 0.89 -43.73
N GLY A 104 -4.02 1.86 -42.85
CA GLY A 104 -3.32 3.14 -42.80
C GLY A 104 -3.72 4.11 -43.95
N GLY A 105 -4.88 3.90 -44.60
CA GLY A 105 -5.39 4.74 -45.65
C GLY A 105 -5.08 4.28 -47.06
N ALA A 106 -4.52 3.09 -47.24
CA ALA A 106 -4.25 2.54 -48.57
C ALA A 106 -5.54 2.14 -49.29
N ASN A 107 -6.47 1.52 -48.57
CA ASN A 107 -7.80 1.17 -49.08
C ASN A 107 -8.89 1.64 -48.11
N TYR A 108 -10.03 2.01 -48.68
CA TYR A 108 -11.22 2.43 -47.93
C TYR A 108 -12.42 1.61 -48.35
N ALA A 109 -13.20 1.14 -47.39
CA ALA A 109 -14.43 0.39 -47.59
C ALA A 109 -15.60 1.08 -46.89
N SER A 110 -16.79 1.04 -47.51
CA SER A 110 -18.01 1.60 -46.93
C SER A 110 -18.34 0.94 -45.59
N VAL A 111 -18.72 1.75 -44.59
CA VAL A 111 -19.22 1.26 -43.30
C VAL A 111 -20.69 0.83 -43.33
N GLY A 112 -21.29 0.80 -44.53
CA GLY A 112 -22.68 0.39 -44.76
C GLY A 112 -23.71 1.47 -44.41
N ALA A 113 -24.95 1.07 -44.17
CA ALA A 113 -26.08 1.97 -43.98
C ALA A 113 -25.95 2.91 -42.77
N THR A 114 -25.17 2.57 -41.75
CA THR A 114 -24.94 3.42 -40.59
C THR A 114 -24.07 4.64 -40.90
N GLY A 115 -23.36 4.62 -42.02
CA GLY A 115 -22.49 5.70 -42.48
C GLY A 115 -23.16 6.72 -43.39
N GLN A 116 -24.49 6.79 -43.45
CA GLN A 116 -25.25 7.65 -44.40
C GLN A 116 -25.73 8.98 -43.83
N ALA A 117 -25.04 9.50 -42.80
CA ALA A 117 -25.32 10.80 -42.18
C ALA A 117 -24.04 11.65 -42.07
N ALA A 118 -24.18 12.94 -41.82
CA ALA A 118 -23.04 13.84 -41.61
C ALA A 118 -22.20 13.47 -40.41
N THR A 119 -22.78 12.72 -39.45
CA THR A 119 -22.09 12.14 -38.28
C THR A 119 -22.17 10.62 -38.35
N PHE A 120 -21.02 9.96 -38.17
CA PHE A 120 -20.91 8.51 -38.05
C PHE A 120 -20.49 8.14 -36.63
N THR A 121 -21.18 7.18 -36.04
CA THR A 121 -20.81 6.59 -34.74
C THR A 121 -20.34 5.16 -35.02
N THR A 122 -19.14 4.84 -34.53
CA THR A 122 -18.56 3.49 -34.68
C THR A 122 -19.40 2.45 -33.93
N PRO A 123 -19.33 1.17 -34.28
CA PRO A 123 -19.69 0.07 -33.39
C PRO A 123 -18.85 0.11 -32.09
N THR A 124 -19.17 -0.79 -31.15
CA THR A 124 -18.34 -1.02 -29.96
C THR A 124 -16.91 -1.38 -30.37
N LEU A 125 -15.95 -0.63 -29.85
CA LEU A 125 -14.54 -0.69 -30.24
C LEU A 125 -13.79 -1.86 -29.60
N VAL A 126 -12.96 -2.51 -30.39
CA VAL A 126 -12.02 -3.54 -29.98
C VAL A 126 -10.62 -3.09 -30.37
N PHE A 127 -9.72 -2.95 -29.38
CA PHE A 127 -8.37 -2.44 -29.61
C PHE A 127 -7.64 -3.13 -30.78
N ALA A 128 -7.71 -4.46 -30.82
CA ALA A 128 -6.98 -5.27 -31.82
C ALA A 128 -7.45 -5.03 -33.26
N ASN A 129 -8.69 -4.56 -33.44
CA ASN A 129 -9.33 -4.45 -34.75
C ASN A 129 -9.52 -3.01 -35.22
N ASP A 130 -9.61 -2.06 -34.29
CA ASP A 130 -10.08 -0.73 -34.59
C ASP A 130 -9.06 0.38 -34.26
N ASN A 131 -7.97 0.05 -33.54
CA ASN A 131 -6.96 1.05 -33.20
C ASN A 131 -6.14 1.47 -34.43
N ALA A 132 -6.00 2.76 -34.65
CA ALA A 132 -5.36 3.40 -35.77
C ALA A 132 -6.17 3.33 -37.09
N ASP A 133 -7.45 2.96 -37.06
CA ASP A 133 -8.34 3.05 -38.20
C ASP A 133 -8.55 4.50 -38.63
N ARG A 134 -8.78 4.67 -39.91
CA ARG A 134 -9.04 5.96 -40.49
C ARG A 134 -10.46 6.00 -41.11
N TYR A 135 -11.17 7.08 -40.83
CA TYR A 135 -12.53 7.31 -41.31
C TYR A 135 -12.57 8.56 -42.12
N ARG A 136 -13.16 8.45 -43.34
CA ARG A 136 -13.44 9.58 -44.25
C ARG A 136 -14.88 9.50 -44.71
N CYS A 137 -15.39 10.62 -45.21
CA CYS A 137 -16.74 10.68 -45.76
C CYS A 137 -16.71 11.07 -47.23
N VAL A 138 -17.41 10.31 -48.04
CA VAL A 138 -17.73 10.65 -49.42
C VAL A 138 -19.07 11.40 -49.41
N VAL A 139 -19.07 12.60 -49.96
CA VAL A 139 -20.25 13.47 -50.03
C VAL A 139 -20.69 13.58 -51.48
N SER A 140 -21.97 13.34 -51.73
CA SER A 140 -22.60 13.50 -53.04
C SER A 140 -23.83 14.38 -52.91
N LEU A 141 -24.24 14.98 -54.00
CA LEU A 141 -25.49 15.70 -54.09
C LEU A 141 -26.43 14.95 -55.08
N SER A 142 -27.67 14.77 -54.69
CA SER A 142 -28.69 14.15 -55.57
C SER A 142 -28.96 15.04 -56.82
N GLY A 143 -28.93 14.44 -58.02
CA GLY A 143 -29.15 15.11 -59.30
C GLY A 143 -28.34 14.45 -60.43
N SER A 144 -28.58 14.83 -61.68
CA SER A 144 -27.78 14.33 -62.78
C SER A 144 -26.34 14.90 -62.71
N LEU A 145 -25.35 14.16 -63.21
CA LEU A 145 -23.95 14.63 -63.28
C LEU A 145 -23.82 15.88 -64.19
N GLU A 146 -24.77 16.09 -65.11
CA GLU A 146 -24.83 17.27 -65.96
C GLU A 146 -25.23 18.54 -65.19
N GLU A 147 -25.91 18.40 -64.03
CA GLU A 147 -26.29 19.50 -63.14
C GLU A 147 -25.26 19.74 -62.05
N LEU A 148 -24.21 18.88 -61.93
CA LEU A 148 -23.18 18.96 -60.94
C LEU A 148 -21.84 19.33 -61.60
N ASN A 149 -21.25 20.43 -61.23
CA ASN A 149 -19.97 20.86 -61.78
C ASN A 149 -18.81 20.15 -61.03
N SER A 150 -19.05 19.05 -60.30
CA SER A 150 -18.04 18.31 -59.55
C SER A 150 -18.39 16.82 -59.37
N THR A 151 -17.36 15.97 -59.29
CA THR A 151 -17.46 14.59 -58.81
C THR A 151 -17.75 14.56 -57.30
N PRO A 152 -18.17 13.41 -56.71
CA PRO A 152 -18.31 13.28 -55.29
C PRO A 152 -17.08 13.80 -54.54
N LEU A 153 -17.30 14.58 -53.45
CA LEU A 153 -16.23 15.12 -52.62
C LEU A 153 -15.82 14.08 -51.61
N VAL A 154 -14.50 13.93 -51.44
CA VAL A 154 -13.96 13.04 -50.42
C VAL A 154 -13.32 13.91 -49.36
N SER A 155 -13.71 13.73 -48.10
CA SER A 155 -13.10 14.43 -46.97
C SER A 155 -11.65 14.01 -46.73
N SER A 156 -10.90 14.78 -45.96
CA SER A 156 -9.75 14.23 -45.23
C SER A 156 -10.22 13.12 -44.30
N TYR A 157 -9.29 12.42 -43.67
CA TYR A 157 -9.64 11.40 -42.65
C TYR A 157 -9.47 11.92 -41.22
N GLY A 158 -10.25 11.37 -40.30
CA GLY A 158 -9.98 11.36 -38.88
C GLY A 158 -9.42 10.00 -38.46
N GLU A 159 -8.37 9.98 -37.68
CA GLU A 159 -7.74 8.76 -37.15
C GLU A 159 -8.32 8.42 -35.77
N LEU A 160 -8.63 7.15 -35.56
CA LEU A 160 -9.16 6.60 -34.31
C LEU A 160 -8.01 6.07 -33.42
N THR A 161 -7.92 6.57 -32.21
CA THR A 161 -7.10 5.99 -31.15
C THR A 161 -7.99 5.23 -30.17
N VAL A 162 -7.81 3.92 -30.07
CA VAL A 162 -8.50 3.10 -29.07
C VAL A 162 -7.59 2.88 -27.87
N LEU A 163 -8.06 3.20 -26.66
CA LEU A 163 -7.33 2.98 -25.42
C LEU A 163 -7.83 1.73 -24.71
N ARG A 164 -6.91 0.89 -24.25
CA ARG A 164 -7.21 -0.21 -23.34
C ARG A 164 -7.63 0.33 -21.97
N VAL A 165 -8.48 -0.40 -21.27
CA VAL A 165 -8.99 0.02 -19.96
C VAL A 165 -8.39 -0.87 -18.87
N ILE A 166 -7.62 -0.26 -17.96
CA ILE A 166 -7.16 -0.90 -16.73
C ILE A 166 -8.21 -0.65 -15.65
N SER A 167 -8.55 -1.70 -14.88
CA SER A 167 -9.47 -1.63 -13.74
C SER A 167 -8.84 -2.30 -12.52
N ILE A 168 -8.96 -1.68 -11.35
CA ILE A 168 -8.54 -2.27 -10.08
C ILE A 168 -9.77 -2.87 -9.40
N GLN A 169 -9.79 -4.20 -9.19
CA GLN A 169 -10.84 -4.92 -8.49
C GLN A 169 -10.62 -4.93 -6.98
N THR A 170 -9.34 -5.03 -6.54
CA THR A 170 -8.99 -5.02 -5.11
C THR A 170 -7.82 -4.08 -4.88
N GLN A 171 -8.05 -3.09 -4.03
CA GLN A 171 -7.03 -2.14 -3.60
C GLN A 171 -6.09 -2.78 -2.57
N PRO A 172 -4.82 -2.34 -2.50
CA PRO A 172 -3.93 -2.72 -1.42
C PRO A 172 -4.52 -2.37 -0.06
N GLN A 173 -4.38 -3.29 0.91
CA GLN A 173 -4.88 -3.11 2.27
C GLN A 173 -3.76 -2.69 3.21
N ASN A 174 -4.12 -1.92 4.26
CA ASN A 174 -3.19 -1.58 5.33
C ASN A 174 -2.63 -2.85 5.98
N GLN A 175 -1.36 -2.82 6.38
CA GLN A 175 -0.67 -3.92 7.02
C GLN A 175 -0.16 -3.50 8.40
N GLY A 176 -0.32 -4.39 9.39
CA GLY A 176 0.30 -4.28 10.69
C GLY A 176 1.23 -5.47 10.91
N VAL A 177 2.49 -5.21 11.24
CA VAL A 177 3.48 -6.26 11.49
C VAL A 177 4.30 -5.90 12.72
N ILE A 178 4.91 -6.92 13.35
CA ILE A 178 5.92 -6.73 14.40
C ILE A 178 7.26 -6.45 13.71
N GLU A 179 8.09 -5.61 14.31
CA GLU A 179 9.46 -5.34 13.87
C GLU A 179 10.22 -6.63 13.54
N GLY A 180 11.03 -6.58 12.50
CA GLY A 180 11.78 -7.73 11.98
C GLY A 180 11.00 -8.63 11.03
N ASN A 181 9.66 -8.52 10.96
CA ASN A 181 8.84 -9.25 10.01
C ASN A 181 8.66 -8.47 8.70
N THR A 182 8.22 -9.17 7.67
CA THR A 182 7.87 -8.59 6.37
C THR A 182 6.38 -8.32 6.27
N ALA A 183 5.99 -7.27 5.53
CA ALA A 183 4.60 -6.99 5.17
C ALA A 183 4.35 -7.32 3.70
N THR A 184 3.13 -7.78 3.38
CA THR A 184 2.74 -8.15 2.01
C THR A 184 1.59 -7.27 1.54
N PHE A 185 1.80 -6.55 0.43
CA PHE A 185 0.79 -5.74 -0.23
C PHE A 185 0.39 -6.40 -1.55
N ASN A 186 -0.91 -6.55 -1.79
CA ASN A 186 -1.48 -7.15 -2.98
C ASN A 186 -2.44 -6.19 -3.67
N ILE A 187 -2.47 -6.23 -5.00
CA ILE A 187 -3.46 -5.58 -5.83
C ILE A 187 -4.05 -6.59 -6.81
N VAL A 188 -5.35 -6.53 -7.02
CA VAL A 188 -6.01 -7.29 -8.09
C VAL A 188 -6.50 -6.31 -9.14
N ALA A 189 -6.02 -6.48 -10.37
CA ALA A 189 -6.37 -5.62 -11.48
C ALA A 189 -6.56 -6.44 -12.77
N SER A 190 -7.35 -5.88 -13.68
CA SER A 190 -7.55 -6.41 -15.02
C SER A 190 -7.34 -5.34 -16.07
N ILE A 191 -7.13 -5.76 -17.31
CA ILE A 191 -7.10 -4.89 -18.50
C ILE A 191 -7.96 -5.54 -19.58
N THR A 192 -8.63 -4.73 -20.39
CA THR A 192 -9.52 -5.22 -21.46
C THR A 192 -8.78 -6.13 -22.44
N SER A 193 -7.53 -5.77 -22.79
CA SER A 193 -6.67 -6.60 -23.62
C SER A 193 -5.18 -6.29 -23.35
N GLY A 194 -4.30 -7.28 -23.61
CA GLY A 194 -2.86 -7.15 -23.35
C GLY A 194 -2.45 -7.45 -21.91
N ALA A 195 -1.32 -6.91 -21.46
CA ALA A 195 -0.75 -7.15 -20.14
C ALA A 195 -0.59 -5.84 -19.36
N ILE A 196 -0.77 -5.92 -18.03
CA ILE A 196 -0.51 -4.80 -17.11
C ILE A 196 0.97 -4.87 -16.67
N SER A 197 1.62 -3.71 -16.69
CA SER A 197 2.88 -3.49 -16.00
C SER A 197 2.63 -2.83 -14.66
N TYR A 198 3.23 -3.38 -13.60
CA TYR A 198 3.10 -2.92 -12.22
C TYR A 198 4.37 -2.19 -11.80
N GLN A 199 4.24 -1.15 -10.99
CA GLN A 199 5.34 -0.50 -10.29
C GLN A 199 4.88 -0.05 -8.92
N TRP A 200 5.40 -0.70 -7.86
CA TRP A 200 5.14 -0.24 -6.50
C TRP A 200 5.96 0.98 -6.16
N GLN A 201 5.34 1.86 -5.40
CA GLN A 201 5.92 3.09 -4.88
C GLN A 201 5.76 3.15 -3.37
N LYS A 202 6.76 3.76 -2.72
CA LYS A 202 6.78 4.01 -1.28
C LYS A 202 6.79 5.50 -1.00
N SER A 203 6.07 5.90 0.04
CA SER A 203 6.12 7.23 0.65
C SER A 203 6.56 7.10 2.11
N THR A 204 7.50 7.95 2.53
CA THR A 204 7.96 8.07 3.93
C THR A 204 7.54 9.40 4.57
N ASN A 205 6.62 10.13 3.94
CA ASN A 205 6.17 11.45 4.39
C ASN A 205 4.65 11.60 4.33
N GLY A 206 3.91 10.51 4.63
CA GLY A 206 2.45 10.51 4.69
C GLY A 206 1.77 10.70 3.32
N GLY A 207 2.41 10.31 2.23
CA GLY A 207 1.85 10.41 0.87
C GLY A 207 2.18 11.71 0.14
N ALA A 208 2.95 12.63 0.74
CA ALA A 208 3.31 13.90 0.10
C ALA A 208 4.28 13.72 -1.08
N ALA A 209 5.17 12.72 -1.01
CA ALA A 209 6.06 12.34 -2.10
C ALA A 209 6.16 10.82 -2.23
N TRP A 210 6.38 10.34 -3.46
CA TRP A 210 6.41 8.91 -3.80
C TRP A 210 7.66 8.57 -4.60
N SER A 211 8.31 7.47 -4.25
CA SER A 211 9.48 6.94 -4.95
C SER A 211 9.24 5.52 -5.42
N ASN A 212 9.70 5.18 -6.61
CA ASN A 212 9.63 3.82 -7.12
C ASN A 212 10.47 2.86 -6.26
N ILE A 213 9.93 1.69 -5.98
CA ILE A 213 10.65 0.60 -5.34
C ILE A 213 11.29 -0.23 -6.44
N ASN A 214 12.61 -0.27 -6.47
CA ASN A 214 13.34 -0.99 -7.51
C ASN A 214 13.02 -2.48 -7.50
N GLY A 215 12.68 -3.05 -8.66
CA GLY A 215 12.34 -4.45 -8.84
C GLY A 215 10.93 -4.85 -8.36
N ALA A 216 10.12 -3.94 -7.82
CA ALA A 216 8.76 -4.22 -7.36
C ALA A 216 7.74 -4.09 -8.51
N ASN A 217 7.77 -5.05 -9.44
CA ASN A 217 7.04 -5.02 -10.72
C ASN A 217 5.96 -6.11 -10.84
N SER A 218 5.49 -6.65 -9.73
CA SER A 218 4.44 -7.67 -9.67
C SER A 218 3.17 -7.15 -9.01
N ALA A 219 2.06 -7.87 -9.14
CA ALA A 219 0.81 -7.56 -8.43
C ALA A 219 0.96 -7.66 -6.91
N THR A 220 1.99 -8.36 -6.42
CA THR A 220 2.34 -8.49 -5.01
C THR A 220 3.68 -7.83 -4.74
N TYR A 221 3.75 -7.06 -3.65
CA TYR A 221 4.99 -6.54 -3.10
C TYR A 221 5.17 -7.00 -1.66
N ILE A 222 6.37 -7.51 -1.34
CA ILE A 222 6.78 -7.92 0.00
C ILE A 222 7.89 -6.98 0.45
N THR A 223 7.73 -6.36 1.62
CA THR A 223 8.77 -5.48 2.18
C THR A 223 9.99 -6.28 2.61
N PRO A 224 11.18 -5.69 2.69
CA PRO A 224 12.23 -6.19 3.55
C PRO A 224 11.75 -6.31 5.00
N PRO A 225 12.49 -7.01 5.89
CA PRO A 225 12.23 -6.98 7.33
C PRO A 225 12.07 -5.53 7.81
N THR A 226 11.01 -5.28 8.58
CA THR A 226 10.63 -3.94 9.01
C THR A 226 11.43 -3.49 10.23
N VAL A 227 11.58 -2.17 10.42
CA VAL A 227 12.29 -1.55 11.54
C VAL A 227 11.34 -0.62 12.28
N TYR A 228 11.34 -0.65 13.60
CA TYR A 228 10.60 0.26 14.49
C TYR A 228 11.54 1.35 15.05
N PRO A 229 11.08 2.60 15.25
CA PRO A 229 9.79 3.16 14.84
C PRO A 229 9.80 3.63 13.38
N THR A 230 8.66 3.47 12.69
CA THR A 230 8.39 4.16 11.43
C THR A 230 7.59 5.44 11.72
N SER A 231 8.23 6.60 11.67
CA SER A 231 7.55 7.90 11.85
C SER A 231 8.04 8.90 10.82
N PRO A 232 7.16 9.42 9.97
CA PRO A 232 5.75 9.04 9.78
C PRO A 232 5.59 7.63 9.22
N ALA A 233 4.39 7.03 9.42
CA ALA A 233 4.07 5.71 8.90
C ALA A 233 4.29 5.63 7.39
N GLU A 234 4.97 4.58 6.94
CA GLU A 234 5.24 4.35 5.53
C GLU A 234 3.96 3.99 4.78
N GLN A 235 3.82 4.48 3.57
CA GLN A 235 2.70 4.17 2.70
C GLN A 235 3.17 3.57 1.39
N PHE A 236 2.36 2.66 0.84
CA PHE A 236 2.64 1.94 -0.39
C PHE A 236 1.46 2.05 -1.35
N ARG A 237 1.76 2.26 -2.64
CA ARG A 237 0.78 2.24 -3.73
C ARG A 237 1.37 1.57 -4.96
N CYS A 238 0.51 1.13 -5.86
CA CYS A 238 0.93 0.53 -7.12
C CYS A 238 0.49 1.40 -8.30
N VAL A 239 1.39 1.69 -9.21
CA VAL A 239 1.12 2.33 -10.49
C VAL A 239 1.00 1.23 -11.55
N LEU A 240 -0.12 1.23 -12.26
CA LEU A 240 -0.44 0.27 -13.31
C LEU A 240 -0.37 0.96 -14.67
N THR A 241 0.37 0.40 -15.58
CA THR A 241 0.59 0.97 -16.92
C THR A 241 0.42 -0.07 -18.02
N ASN A 242 0.05 0.42 -19.19
CA ASN A 242 0.16 -0.26 -20.48
C ASN A 242 0.38 0.82 -21.54
N SER A 243 1.12 0.54 -22.61
CA SER A 243 1.49 1.51 -23.65
C SER A 243 0.28 2.19 -24.33
N ASN A 244 -0.87 1.53 -24.31
CA ASN A 244 -2.10 2.01 -24.95
C ASN A 244 -3.27 2.07 -23.96
N ALA A 245 -2.98 2.38 -22.70
CA ALA A 245 -3.97 2.59 -21.66
C ALA A 245 -3.65 3.85 -20.86
N THR A 246 -4.65 4.48 -20.28
CA THR A 246 -4.45 5.51 -19.29
C THR A 246 -3.81 4.88 -18.03
N THR A 247 -2.73 5.48 -17.54
CA THR A 247 -2.09 5.05 -16.29
C THR A 247 -3.08 5.13 -15.13
N LEU A 248 -3.16 4.06 -14.35
CA LEU A 248 -4.00 3.98 -13.17
C LEU A 248 -3.12 3.77 -11.93
N THR A 249 -3.42 4.51 -10.87
CA THR A 249 -2.71 4.39 -9.59
C THR A 249 -3.66 3.91 -8.50
N SER A 250 -3.24 2.94 -7.70
CA SER A 250 -4.03 2.44 -6.58
C SER A 250 -4.17 3.46 -5.46
N SER A 251 -5.11 3.22 -4.56
CA SER A 251 -5.12 3.85 -3.25
C SER A 251 -3.83 3.52 -2.49
N ALA A 252 -3.44 4.38 -1.57
CA ALA A 252 -2.32 4.14 -0.67
C ALA A 252 -2.74 3.18 0.46
N ALA A 253 -1.87 2.24 0.79
CA ALA A 253 -1.99 1.37 1.96
C ALA A 253 -0.89 1.74 2.97
N THR A 254 -1.26 1.82 4.24
CA THR A 254 -0.35 2.20 5.33
C THR A 254 0.28 0.96 5.95
N LEU A 255 1.58 1.04 6.24
CA LEU A 255 2.31 0.05 7.04
C LEU A 255 2.42 0.57 8.48
N THR A 256 1.90 -0.20 9.43
CA THR A 256 2.12 0.00 10.86
C THR A 256 3.11 -1.06 11.34
N VAL A 257 4.26 -0.63 11.84
CA VAL A 257 5.23 -1.52 12.48
C VAL A 257 5.08 -1.37 13.99
N ASN A 258 4.78 -2.47 14.67
CA ASN A 258 4.72 -2.54 16.11
C ASN A 258 6.10 -2.97 16.63
N GLU A 259 6.47 -2.47 17.82
CA GLU A 259 7.70 -2.88 18.49
C GLU A 259 7.69 -4.38 18.76
N SER A 260 8.85 -5.01 18.67
CA SER A 260 9.02 -6.40 19.09
C SER A 260 9.02 -6.46 20.62
N GLU A 261 7.96 -7.00 21.19
CA GLU A 261 7.86 -7.19 22.63
C GLU A 261 8.82 -8.31 23.06
N PHE A 262 9.73 -8.03 23.99
CA PHE A 262 10.63 -9.01 24.58
C PHE A 262 10.90 -8.69 26.05
N VAL A 263 11.38 -9.66 26.81
CA VAL A 263 11.79 -9.51 28.21
C VAL A 263 13.26 -9.84 28.33
N SER A 264 14.04 -8.87 28.79
CA SER A 264 15.45 -9.10 29.15
C SER A 264 15.57 -9.98 30.40
N GLY A 265 16.46 -10.94 30.32
CA GLY A 265 16.85 -11.71 31.51
C GLY A 265 17.66 -10.87 32.49
N PRO A 266 17.81 -11.32 33.74
CA PRO A 266 18.64 -10.62 34.69
C PRO A 266 20.11 -10.61 34.27
N ALA A 267 20.74 -9.45 34.34
CA ALA A 267 22.15 -9.29 33.98
C ALA A 267 23.08 -10.06 34.91
N THR A 268 22.73 -10.11 36.19
CA THR A 268 23.49 -10.86 37.19
C THR A 268 22.59 -11.58 38.19
N VAL A 269 23.07 -12.70 38.68
CA VAL A 269 22.50 -13.44 39.82
C VAL A 269 23.60 -13.54 40.88
N THR A 270 23.31 -13.15 42.11
CA THR A 270 24.32 -13.01 43.16
C THR A 270 23.85 -13.73 44.41
N PRO A 271 24.37 -14.94 44.72
CA PRO A 271 24.20 -15.56 46.02
C PRO A 271 24.93 -14.72 47.09
N VAL A 272 24.30 -14.58 48.25
CA VAL A 272 24.96 -13.95 49.39
C VAL A 272 25.92 -14.99 50.02
N ILE A 273 27.22 -14.71 49.99
CA ILE A 273 28.28 -15.61 50.46
C ILE A 273 29.14 -14.92 51.49
N ASP A 274 29.75 -15.72 52.33
CA ASP A 274 30.85 -15.31 53.18
C ASP A 274 32.12 -15.13 52.32
N THR A 275 32.71 -13.95 52.35
CA THR A 275 33.86 -13.58 51.52
C THR A 275 35.13 -14.30 51.93
N ASP A 276 35.26 -14.74 53.17
CA ASP A 276 36.46 -15.41 53.69
C ASP A 276 36.47 -16.90 53.29
N THR A 277 35.31 -17.54 53.32
CA THR A 277 35.15 -18.96 52.99
C THR A 277 34.66 -19.24 51.57
N ASN A 278 34.20 -18.22 50.89
CA ASN A 278 33.54 -18.32 49.56
C ASN A 278 32.36 -19.30 49.56
N ARG A 279 31.63 -19.37 50.68
CA ARG A 279 30.48 -20.22 50.90
C ARG A 279 29.28 -19.40 51.34
N THR A 280 28.08 -19.93 51.18
CA THR A 280 26.89 -19.31 51.77
C THR A 280 26.90 -19.42 53.28
N PHE A 281 26.29 -18.47 53.98
CA PHE A 281 26.23 -18.49 55.45
C PHE A 281 25.35 -19.62 56.01
N SER A 282 24.37 -20.04 55.21
CA SER A 282 23.49 -21.15 55.59
C SER A 282 23.11 -21.97 54.34
N ARG A 283 22.45 -23.12 54.56
CA ARG A 283 21.82 -23.90 53.51
C ARG A 283 20.52 -23.27 52.98
N GLN A 284 20.12 -22.14 53.51
CA GLN A 284 19.04 -21.30 53.05
C GLN A 284 19.60 -19.96 52.55
N PRO A 285 20.45 -19.96 51.51
CA PRO A 285 21.06 -18.73 51.08
C PRO A 285 20.00 -17.79 50.47
N VAL A 286 20.23 -16.49 50.65
CA VAL A 286 19.55 -15.47 49.90
C VAL A 286 20.28 -15.29 48.56
N ILE A 287 19.55 -15.32 47.49
CA ILE A 287 20.07 -15.14 46.15
C ILE A 287 19.35 -13.94 45.52
N ASN A 288 20.13 -12.94 45.17
CA ASN A 288 19.61 -11.71 44.56
C ASN A 288 19.87 -11.68 43.07
N THR A 289 19.08 -10.92 42.35
CA THR A 289 19.26 -10.66 40.92
C THR A 289 19.19 -9.16 40.65
N THR A 290 19.73 -8.72 39.52
CA THR A 290 19.48 -7.37 39.01
C THR A 290 17.98 -7.17 38.79
N PRO A 291 17.45 -5.93 38.97
CA PRO A 291 16.06 -5.62 38.73
C PRO A 291 15.60 -5.98 37.30
N PHE A 292 14.31 -6.22 37.17
CA PHE A 292 13.64 -6.34 35.89
C PHE A 292 13.75 -5.00 35.12
N ILE A 293 14.09 -5.07 33.84
CA ILE A 293 14.15 -3.90 32.94
C ILE A 293 12.85 -3.85 32.12
N VAL A 294 12.22 -2.70 32.12
CA VAL A 294 11.04 -2.44 31.25
C VAL A 294 11.56 -2.16 29.85
N GLU A 295 11.33 -3.10 28.93
CA GLU A 295 11.80 -3.00 27.54
C GLU A 295 10.76 -2.36 26.62
N TYR A 296 9.48 -2.41 26.97
CA TYR A 296 8.38 -1.80 26.22
C TYR A 296 7.27 -1.30 27.12
N ALA A 297 6.46 -0.37 26.61
CA ALA A 297 5.42 0.29 27.40
C ALA A 297 4.37 -0.69 27.92
N GLY A 298 4.12 -0.66 29.23
CA GLY A 298 3.13 -1.51 29.90
C GLY A 298 3.67 -2.85 30.37
N SER A 299 4.94 -3.20 30.10
CA SER A 299 5.59 -4.38 30.66
C SER A 299 5.94 -4.14 32.12
N THR A 300 5.61 -5.09 32.98
CA THR A 300 5.97 -5.11 34.40
C THR A 300 6.42 -6.50 34.80
N HIS A 301 7.33 -6.57 35.82
CA HIS A 301 7.80 -7.85 36.37
C HIS A 301 6.63 -8.56 37.05
N PHE A 302 6.17 -9.67 36.48
CA PHE A 302 5.07 -10.47 37.01
C PHE A 302 5.57 -11.61 37.88
N SER A 303 6.55 -12.40 37.41
CA SER A 303 7.06 -13.57 38.11
C SER A 303 8.50 -13.91 37.73
N SER A 304 9.15 -14.74 38.55
CA SER A 304 10.48 -15.26 38.29
C SER A 304 10.50 -16.77 38.36
N PHE A 305 11.30 -17.39 37.52
CA PHE A 305 11.53 -18.83 37.52
C PHE A 305 12.96 -19.10 37.98
N TRP A 306 13.10 -19.51 39.24
CA TRP A 306 14.34 -19.83 39.85
C TRP A 306 14.68 -21.31 39.66
N ARG A 307 15.95 -21.59 39.30
CA ARG A 307 16.43 -22.95 39.14
C ARG A 307 17.81 -23.11 39.84
N ILE A 308 17.93 -24.14 40.68
CA ILE A 308 19.17 -24.51 41.32
C ILE A 308 19.51 -25.95 40.96
N ARG A 309 20.75 -26.16 40.50
CA ARG A 309 21.27 -27.47 40.13
C ARG A 309 22.52 -27.80 40.93
N ARG A 310 22.69 -29.04 41.33
CA ARG A 310 23.92 -29.55 41.92
C ARG A 310 24.99 -29.64 40.84
N VAL A 311 26.16 -29.09 41.07
CA VAL A 311 27.23 -29.00 40.05
C VAL A 311 27.79 -30.36 39.68
N VAL A 312 27.97 -31.28 40.65
CA VAL A 312 28.64 -32.56 40.45
C VAL A 312 27.93 -33.50 39.50
N ASP A 313 26.61 -33.48 39.47
CA ASP A 313 25.74 -34.41 38.67
C ASP A 313 24.69 -33.67 37.83
N ASN A 314 24.68 -32.37 37.88
CA ASN A 314 23.72 -31.50 37.19
C ASN A 314 22.23 -31.76 37.54
N VAL A 315 21.98 -32.38 38.70
CA VAL A 315 20.61 -32.65 39.17
C VAL A 315 19.95 -31.33 39.60
N THR A 316 18.74 -31.08 39.11
CA THR A 316 17.93 -29.95 39.58
C THR A 316 17.35 -30.27 40.94
N VAL A 317 17.74 -29.47 41.95
CA VAL A 317 17.29 -29.62 43.36
C VAL A 317 16.19 -28.63 43.71
N TYR A 318 16.09 -27.55 42.97
CA TYR A 318 15.05 -26.54 43.13
C TYR A 318 14.65 -25.97 41.76
N ASP A 319 13.35 -25.92 41.49
CA ASP A 319 12.83 -25.34 40.25
C ASP A 319 11.40 -24.84 40.49
N THR A 320 11.22 -23.51 40.50
CA THR A 320 9.89 -22.91 40.72
C THR A 320 8.92 -23.18 39.61
N SER A 321 9.36 -23.52 38.39
CA SER A 321 8.48 -23.89 37.30
C SER A 321 7.69 -25.18 37.54
N GLN A 322 8.18 -26.03 38.46
CA GLN A 322 7.50 -27.26 38.87
C GLN A 322 6.38 -27.02 39.90
N SER A 323 6.50 -25.93 40.67
CA SER A 323 5.55 -25.58 41.74
C SER A 323 4.55 -24.52 41.29
N PHE A 324 4.93 -23.65 40.34
CA PHE A 324 4.18 -22.50 39.88
C PHE A 324 4.20 -22.46 38.35
N ALA A 325 3.09 -22.82 37.69
CA ALA A 325 2.98 -22.80 36.22
C ALA A 325 3.29 -21.43 35.63
N ASP A 326 2.95 -20.35 36.34
CA ASP A 326 3.17 -18.96 35.94
C ASP A 326 4.39 -18.29 36.55
N GLY A 327 5.27 -19.08 37.25
CA GLY A 327 6.43 -18.58 37.97
C GLY A 327 6.11 -18.11 39.37
N ASP A 328 7.18 -17.80 40.13
CA ASP A 328 7.09 -17.33 41.50
C ASP A 328 6.86 -15.82 41.55
N THR A 329 5.67 -15.40 42.02
CA THR A 329 5.29 -13.98 42.15
C THR A 329 5.75 -13.37 43.46
N GLY A 330 6.16 -14.20 44.44
CA GLY A 330 6.63 -13.75 45.76
C GLY A 330 8.12 -13.42 45.79
N ASN A 331 8.93 -14.13 45.03
CA ASN A 331 10.37 -13.99 44.96
C ASN A 331 10.84 -13.43 43.64
N LEU A 332 10.45 -12.17 43.33
CA LEU A 332 10.69 -11.55 42.02
C LEU A 332 12.21 -11.33 41.76
N THR A 333 12.91 -10.67 42.66
CA THR A 333 14.32 -10.31 42.49
C THR A 333 15.22 -10.85 43.59
N SER A 334 14.65 -11.54 44.58
CA SER A 334 15.36 -12.16 45.68
C SER A 334 14.71 -13.47 46.10
N LEU A 335 15.45 -14.53 46.19
CA LEU A 335 15.00 -15.86 46.62
C LEU A 335 15.72 -16.23 47.91
N THR A 336 14.98 -16.54 48.96
CA THR A 336 15.51 -17.32 50.08
C THR A 336 15.24 -18.79 49.82
N VAL A 337 16.31 -19.59 49.69
CA VAL A 337 16.16 -21.02 49.38
C VAL A 337 15.46 -21.73 50.54
N PRO A 338 14.40 -22.53 50.29
CA PRO A 338 13.68 -23.22 51.35
C PRO A 338 14.56 -24.16 52.16
N VAL A 339 14.15 -24.42 53.41
CA VAL A 339 14.83 -25.37 54.29
C VAL A 339 14.95 -26.75 53.66
N SER A 340 16.02 -27.46 53.95
CA SER A 340 16.29 -28.84 53.52
C SER A 340 16.38 -29.03 51.99
N THR A 341 16.46 -27.95 51.21
CA THR A 341 16.64 -28.03 49.76
C THR A 341 18.08 -28.36 49.36
N LEU A 342 19.05 -27.81 50.09
CA LEU A 342 20.49 -27.95 49.79
C LEU A 342 21.21 -28.80 50.85
N ASP A 343 22.19 -29.57 50.39
CA ASP A 343 23.06 -30.36 51.23
C ASP A 343 24.21 -29.50 51.74
N PHE A 344 24.91 -29.93 52.82
CA PHE A 344 26.13 -29.31 53.32
C PHE A 344 27.29 -29.53 52.34
N ASP A 345 28.26 -28.58 52.38
CA ASP A 345 29.53 -28.66 51.62
C ASP A 345 29.36 -29.10 50.18
N THR A 346 28.37 -28.55 49.53
CA THR A 346 27.97 -28.97 48.20
C THR A 346 27.92 -27.73 47.27
N ALA A 347 28.50 -27.89 46.07
CA ALA A 347 28.48 -26.86 45.04
C ALA A 347 27.18 -26.91 44.21
N TYR A 348 26.57 -25.76 44.05
CA TYR A 348 25.35 -25.55 43.29
C TYR A 348 25.53 -24.43 42.25
N ALA A 349 24.74 -24.52 41.17
CA ALA A 349 24.60 -23.48 40.15
C ALA A 349 23.18 -22.95 40.16
N VAL A 350 23.02 -21.63 40.23
CA VAL A 350 21.71 -20.98 40.18
C VAL A 350 21.52 -20.18 38.89
N GLN A 351 20.32 -20.21 38.39
CA GLN A 351 19.85 -19.43 37.25
C GLN A 351 18.46 -18.92 37.55
N VAL A 352 18.08 -17.79 36.93
CA VAL A 352 16.72 -17.26 36.98
C VAL A 352 16.32 -16.68 35.61
N LYS A 353 15.07 -16.74 35.30
CA LYS A 353 14.46 -16.00 34.17
C LYS A 353 13.25 -15.22 34.65
N PHE A 354 12.94 -14.15 33.98
CA PHE A 354 11.80 -13.27 34.26
C PHE A 354 10.63 -13.56 33.36
N ARG A 355 9.42 -13.31 33.85
CA ARG A 355 8.19 -13.25 33.08
C ARG A 355 7.49 -11.94 33.39
N ASP A 356 6.95 -11.31 32.32
CA ASP A 356 6.17 -10.09 32.46
C ASP A 356 4.66 -10.36 32.64
N ASN A 357 3.90 -9.29 32.87
CA ASN A 357 2.45 -9.32 33.00
C ASN A 357 1.70 -9.73 31.72
N ASN A 358 2.34 -9.74 30.55
CA ASN A 358 1.78 -10.17 29.29
C ASN A 358 2.09 -11.65 28.98
N GLY A 359 2.86 -12.31 29.84
CA GLY A 359 3.22 -13.71 29.70
C GLY A 359 4.48 -13.97 28.89
N LEU A 360 5.21 -12.92 28.48
CA LEU A 360 6.49 -13.05 27.80
C LEU A 360 7.59 -13.44 28.79
N GLU A 361 8.47 -14.36 28.40
CA GLU A 361 9.54 -14.88 29.24
C GLU A 361 10.91 -14.57 28.67
N SER A 362 11.85 -14.21 29.54
CA SER A 362 13.26 -14.08 29.18
C SER A 362 13.94 -15.44 29.00
N ALA A 363 15.13 -15.44 28.42
CA ALA A 363 16.07 -16.55 28.63
C ALA A 363 16.50 -16.65 30.09
N TYR A 364 16.97 -17.82 30.51
CA TYR A 364 17.65 -17.95 31.78
C TYR A 364 18.96 -17.15 31.80
N SER A 365 19.28 -16.54 32.97
CA SER A 365 20.58 -15.94 33.21
C SER A 365 21.76 -16.91 33.01
N ALA A 366 22.95 -16.39 32.89
CA ALA A 366 24.15 -17.21 33.08
C ALA A 366 24.10 -17.92 34.43
N ALA A 367 24.59 -19.16 34.48
CA ALA A 367 24.67 -19.92 35.74
C ALA A 367 25.74 -19.34 36.65
N VAL A 368 25.38 -19.10 37.90
CA VAL A 368 26.32 -18.64 38.92
C VAL A 368 26.49 -19.74 39.99
N ASN A 369 27.74 -20.14 40.24
CA ASN A 369 28.06 -21.19 41.21
C ASN A 369 28.21 -20.61 42.62
N PHE A 370 27.76 -21.38 43.59
CA PHE A 370 28.01 -21.14 45.03
C PHE A 370 28.18 -22.48 45.75
N THR A 371 28.81 -22.44 46.94
CA THR A 371 28.96 -23.65 47.76
C THR A 371 28.30 -23.42 49.11
N THR A 372 27.57 -24.41 49.59
CA THR A 372 26.93 -24.38 50.89
C THR A 372 27.93 -24.55 52.01
N PRO A 373 27.62 -24.11 53.27
CA PRO A 373 28.55 -24.20 54.40
C PRO A 373 28.72 -25.66 54.88
N LEU A 374 29.74 -25.87 55.71
CA LEU A 374 29.93 -27.12 56.47
C LEU A 374 28.93 -27.24 57.62
N VAL A 375 28.53 -26.10 58.15
CA VAL A 375 27.55 -25.94 59.24
C VAL A 375 26.66 -24.73 58.91
N ASP A 376 25.41 -24.76 59.32
CA ASP A 376 24.53 -23.58 59.19
C ASP A 376 24.90 -22.55 60.24
N GLN A 377 24.76 -21.26 59.92
CA GLN A 377 24.92 -20.19 60.89
C GLN A 377 23.82 -20.31 61.96
N PRO A 378 24.16 -20.28 63.26
CA PRO A 378 23.14 -20.36 64.29
C PRO A 378 22.31 -19.08 64.37
N GLU A 379 21.02 -19.26 64.57
CA GLU A 379 20.10 -18.13 64.77
C GLU A 379 19.80 -17.94 66.24
N ILE A 380 19.83 -16.68 66.70
CA ILE A 380 19.47 -16.32 68.10
C ILE A 380 17.95 -16.29 68.18
N GLN A 381 17.33 -17.20 68.94
CA GLN A 381 15.86 -17.30 68.96
C GLN A 381 15.21 -16.17 69.75
N VAL A 382 15.43 -16.02 71.00
CA VAL A 382 14.77 -14.97 71.78
C VAL A 382 15.68 -14.60 72.96
N ILE A 383 15.87 -13.31 73.18
CA ILE A 383 16.42 -12.78 74.42
C ILE A 383 15.29 -12.41 75.35
N THR A 384 15.01 -13.17 76.35
CA THR A 384 14.00 -12.81 77.35
C THR A 384 14.59 -11.74 78.26
N PRO A 385 13.97 -10.55 78.41
CA PRO A 385 14.46 -9.54 79.37
C PRO A 385 14.35 -10.05 80.75
N ALA A 386 15.51 -10.33 81.36
CA ALA A 386 15.64 -10.78 82.74
C ALA A 386 16.91 -10.20 83.32
N PHE A 387 17.08 -10.30 84.65
CA PHE A 387 18.29 -9.79 85.34
C PHE A 387 19.55 -10.54 84.87
N ASN A 388 19.41 -11.84 84.55
CA ASN A 388 20.46 -12.67 83.92
C ASN A 388 19.82 -13.39 82.72
N PRO A 389 19.72 -12.74 81.57
CA PRO A 389 19.04 -13.34 80.43
C PRO A 389 19.81 -14.55 79.92
N THR A 390 19.07 -15.61 79.59
CA THR A 390 19.59 -16.75 78.82
C THR A 390 19.29 -16.56 77.37
N ILE A 391 20.34 -16.60 76.55
CA ILE A 391 20.27 -16.51 75.14
C ILE A 391 20.37 -17.90 74.56
N ASN A 392 19.37 -18.31 73.81
CA ASN A 392 19.39 -19.60 73.14
C ASN A 392 19.60 -19.39 71.63
N VAL A 393 20.34 -20.31 71.06
CA VAL A 393 20.43 -20.44 69.58
C VAL A 393 19.81 -21.79 69.20
N ASP A 394 19.28 -21.87 68.02
CA ASP A 394 18.79 -23.14 67.48
C ASP A 394 19.96 -24.15 67.43
N PRO A 395 19.66 -25.46 67.60
CA PRO A 395 20.69 -26.48 67.42
C PRO A 395 21.33 -26.33 66.05
N ILE A 396 22.64 -26.25 65.99
CA ILE A 396 23.42 -26.07 64.77
C ILE A 396 23.28 -27.33 63.90
N ALA A 397 22.67 -27.19 62.74
CA ALA A 397 22.64 -28.26 61.75
C ALA A 397 24.03 -28.34 61.08
N MET A 398 24.55 -29.54 60.91
CA MET A 398 25.93 -29.78 60.43
C MET A 398 25.94 -30.91 59.41
N LYS A 399 26.96 -30.94 58.53
CA LYS A 399 27.27 -32.07 57.68
C LYS A 399 27.49 -33.36 58.50
N ALA A 400 27.05 -34.50 58.02
CA ALA A 400 27.25 -35.78 58.68
C ALA A 400 28.77 -36.03 58.96
N GLY A 401 29.09 -36.40 60.22
CA GLY A 401 30.46 -36.64 60.68
C GLY A 401 31.14 -35.46 61.38
N TYR A 402 30.48 -34.29 61.40
CA TYR A 402 30.94 -33.14 62.17
C TYR A 402 30.18 -33.03 63.50
N GLN A 403 30.83 -32.49 64.50
CA GLN A 403 30.24 -32.26 65.81
C GLN A 403 30.52 -30.82 66.28
N HIS A 404 29.55 -30.21 66.92
CA HIS A 404 29.69 -28.90 67.55
C HIS A 404 30.51 -29.10 68.87
N THR A 405 31.67 -28.59 68.89
CA THR A 405 32.60 -28.79 70.05
C THR A 405 32.73 -27.56 70.92
N SER A 406 32.52 -26.36 70.40
CA SER A 406 32.58 -25.11 71.16
C SER A 406 31.79 -24.00 70.50
N SER A 407 31.36 -23.01 71.27
CA SER A 407 30.73 -21.77 70.81
C SER A 407 31.47 -20.58 71.39
N ASP A 408 31.61 -19.55 70.52
CA ASP A 408 32.10 -18.24 70.99
C ASP A 408 30.91 -17.30 71.20
N TRP A 409 30.74 -16.80 72.40
CA TRP A 409 29.66 -15.89 72.76
C TRP A 409 30.27 -14.50 73.00
N GLN A 410 29.79 -13.53 72.25
CA GLN A 410 30.21 -12.14 72.31
C GLN A 410 28.99 -11.20 72.39
N PHE A 411 29.07 -10.27 73.33
CA PHE A 411 28.01 -9.30 73.60
C PHE A 411 28.59 -7.90 73.48
N ALA A 412 27.90 -7.05 72.71
CA ALA A 412 28.29 -5.68 72.48
C ALA A 412 27.04 -4.79 72.42
N PRO A 413 27.17 -3.46 72.61
CA PRO A 413 26.06 -2.54 72.29
C PRO A 413 25.58 -2.69 70.83
N ALA A 414 24.32 -2.39 70.61
CA ALA A 414 23.50 -2.82 69.43
C ALA A 414 24.09 -2.55 68.06
N ASP A 415 25.00 -1.68 67.86
CA ASP A 415 25.43 -1.19 66.54
C ASP A 415 26.87 -1.49 66.18
N THR A 416 27.67 -2.03 67.06
CA THR A 416 29.11 -2.31 66.78
C THR A 416 29.71 -3.29 67.75
N PHE A 417 30.43 -4.25 67.24
CA PHE A 417 31.30 -5.15 68.05
C PHE A 417 32.66 -4.52 68.42
N ALA A 418 32.84 -3.20 68.17
CA ALA A 418 34.08 -2.49 68.55
C ALA A 418 34.30 -2.40 70.04
N SER A 419 33.22 -2.58 70.85
CA SER A 419 33.31 -2.55 72.33
C SER A 419 32.58 -3.77 72.90
N ILE A 420 33.26 -4.90 72.95
CA ILE A 420 32.74 -6.13 73.59
C ILE A 420 32.55 -5.90 75.08
N VAL A 421 31.31 -6.03 75.54
CA VAL A 421 31.01 -5.86 77.01
C VAL A 421 31.22 -7.17 77.75
N HIS A 422 30.93 -8.27 77.10
CA HIS A 422 31.15 -9.60 77.65
C HIS A 422 31.47 -10.58 76.52
N GLN A 423 32.35 -11.53 76.75
CA GLN A 423 32.69 -12.61 75.82
C GLN A 423 33.01 -13.92 76.54
N SER A 424 32.68 -15.02 75.92
CA SER A 424 33.07 -16.36 76.29
C SER A 424 33.55 -17.11 75.07
N LEU A 425 34.86 -17.23 74.90
CA LEU A 425 35.49 -17.83 73.75
C LEU A 425 35.76 -19.32 73.95
N GLY A 426 35.50 -20.15 72.92
CA GLY A 426 35.76 -21.59 72.99
C GLY A 426 34.92 -22.32 74.02
N ASN A 427 33.74 -21.84 74.38
CA ASN A 427 32.91 -22.42 75.43
C ASN A 427 32.34 -23.77 75.01
N SER A 428 32.87 -24.85 75.55
CA SER A 428 32.42 -26.21 75.28
C SER A 428 31.26 -26.67 76.18
N THR A 429 30.88 -25.85 77.19
CA THR A 429 29.82 -26.16 78.13
C THR A 429 28.47 -25.60 77.70
N ASN A 430 28.48 -24.41 77.10
CA ASN A 430 27.28 -23.70 76.66
C ASN A 430 27.20 -23.71 75.17
N LEU A 431 26.98 -24.89 74.54
CA LEU A 431 27.02 -25.03 73.10
C LEU A 431 25.83 -24.33 72.42
N ASN A 432 24.65 -24.44 73.02
CA ASN A 432 23.38 -23.91 72.37
C ASN A 432 22.72 -22.82 73.23
N SER A 433 23.23 -22.54 74.46
CA SER A 433 22.71 -21.48 75.29
C SER A 433 23.79 -20.85 76.16
N TYR A 434 23.64 -19.59 76.46
CA TYR A 434 24.51 -18.86 77.35
C TYR A 434 23.71 -17.93 78.28
N THR A 435 23.94 -18.01 79.57
CA THR A 435 23.36 -17.11 80.58
C THR A 435 24.39 -16.08 80.94
N LEU A 436 24.07 -14.82 80.80
CA LEU A 436 24.96 -13.74 81.27
C LEU A 436 25.10 -13.82 82.77
N PRO A 437 26.34 -13.69 83.31
CA PRO A 437 26.62 -13.74 84.72
C PRO A 437 25.99 -12.60 85.49
#